data_3f74ad469a6c2a21869e106fa19d0181
#
_entry.id   3f74ad469a6c2a21869e106fa19d0181
#
_cell.length_a   1.000
_cell.length_b   1.000
_cell.length_c   1.000
_cell.angle_alpha   90.00
_cell.angle_beta   90.00
_cell.angle_gamma   90.00
#
_symmetry.space_group_name_H-M   'P 1'
#
loop_
_entity.id
_entity.type
_entity.pdbx_description
1 polymer ?
#
loop_
_entity_poly.entity_id
_entity_poly.type
_entity_poly.pdbx_seq_one_letter_code
_entity_poly.pdbx_strand_id
1 'polypeptide(L)'
;SENARVYPYNEICSHLIGYATTINSEELAENKEKGYTSNSIIGKTGIEKIYEDKLRGTNEAKIYIVDANENKKKTITKIEKKDGANVKLTIDINIQTKIYNQLKEDNGLSVAINPKTGEILAMVSTPCYNPNDFVIGFSSDEWEKINNDKSNPLFCRYQSTWVPGSSFKPIIGAIGLTTGKFTADEDFGKSGLNWQKSEKWGDYKISTLQNYKETADLKNALIYSDNIYF
;
A
#
# COMPACT_ATOMS: atom_id res chain seq x y z
N SER A 1 0.93 26.19 -22.55
CA SER A 1 1.33 25.55 -21.28
C SER A 1 0.15 24.81 -20.75
N GLU A 2 0.31 23.54 -20.51
CA GLU A 2 -0.70 22.71 -19.86
C GLU A 2 -0.36 22.56 -18.39
N ASN A 3 -1.40 22.48 -17.54
CA ASN A 3 -1.22 22.18 -16.13
C ASN A 3 -0.91 20.69 -15.97
N ALA A 4 0.19 20.36 -15.31
CA ALA A 4 0.56 18.99 -15.02
C ALA A 4 0.53 18.73 -13.51
N ARG A 5 0.17 17.51 -13.12
CA ARG A 5 0.29 17.04 -11.74
C ARG A 5 1.78 16.90 -11.41
N VAL A 6 2.20 17.32 -10.22
CA VAL A 6 3.58 17.20 -9.74
C VAL A 6 3.58 16.48 -8.39
N TYR A 7 4.48 15.52 -8.26
CA TYR A 7 4.69 14.73 -7.04
C TYR A 7 6.03 15.08 -6.42
N PRO A 8 6.08 16.05 -5.47
CA PRO A 8 7.33 16.63 -4.99
C PRO A 8 8.20 15.66 -4.18
N TYR A 9 7.63 14.55 -3.72
CA TYR A 9 8.36 13.54 -2.95
C TYR A 9 8.76 12.31 -3.78
N ASN A 10 8.56 12.37 -5.10
CA ASN A 10 8.99 11.34 -6.04
C ASN A 10 8.65 9.91 -5.54
N GLU A 11 9.66 9.02 -5.51
CA GLU A 11 9.55 7.62 -5.13
C GLU A 11 9.10 7.41 -3.67
N ILE A 12 9.44 8.34 -2.77
CA ILE A 12 9.19 8.22 -1.32
C ILE A 12 7.71 7.97 -1.01
N CYS A 13 6.81 8.55 -1.80
CA CYS A 13 5.36 8.47 -1.59
C CYS A 13 4.63 7.78 -2.75
N SER A 14 5.32 7.18 -3.71
CA SER A 14 4.74 6.70 -4.97
C SER A 14 3.55 5.77 -4.80
N HIS A 15 3.72 4.67 -4.07
CA HIS A 15 2.64 3.70 -3.85
C HIS A 15 1.50 4.25 -3.00
N LEU A 16 1.80 5.17 -2.07
CA LEU A 16 0.79 5.78 -1.22
C LEU A 16 -0.06 6.79 -2.00
N ILE A 17 0.60 7.76 -2.63
CA ILE A 17 -0.11 8.81 -3.37
C ILE A 17 -0.63 8.27 -4.69
N GLY A 18 0.12 7.42 -5.36
CA GLY A 18 -0.17 6.97 -6.70
C GLY A 18 0.17 8.03 -7.74
N TYR A 19 -0.51 7.97 -8.87
CA TYR A 19 -0.38 8.95 -9.94
C TYR A 19 -1.70 9.13 -10.68
N ALA A 20 -1.83 10.27 -11.35
CA ALA A 20 -2.94 10.60 -12.22
C ALA A 20 -2.42 10.89 -13.63
N THR A 21 -3.07 10.35 -14.65
CA THR A 21 -2.74 10.56 -16.06
C THR A 21 -3.99 10.50 -16.93
N THR A 22 -3.84 10.70 -18.22
CA THR A 22 -4.94 10.69 -19.17
C THR A 22 -5.77 9.41 -19.06
N ILE A 23 -7.08 9.57 -19.08
CA ILE A 23 -8.05 8.46 -19.04
C ILE A 23 -7.91 7.61 -20.30
N ASN A 24 -7.93 6.28 -20.14
CA ASN A 24 -7.95 5.37 -21.29
C ASN A 24 -9.39 5.07 -21.75
N SER A 25 -9.54 4.32 -22.85
CA SER A 25 -10.85 4.06 -23.47
C SER A 25 -11.76 3.20 -22.56
N GLU A 26 -11.23 2.28 -21.79
CA GLU A 26 -12.00 1.43 -20.87
C GLU A 26 -12.50 2.25 -19.68
N GLU A 27 -11.61 2.99 -19.05
CA GLU A 27 -11.95 3.91 -17.95
C GLU A 27 -12.96 4.96 -18.36
N LEU A 28 -12.83 5.48 -19.58
CA LEU A 28 -13.80 6.45 -20.14
C LEU A 28 -15.16 5.81 -20.32
N ALA A 29 -15.22 4.54 -20.79
CA ALA A 29 -16.47 3.82 -20.96
C ALA A 29 -17.18 3.57 -19.62
N GLU A 30 -16.41 3.20 -18.56
CA GLU A 30 -16.93 2.98 -17.20
C GLU A 30 -17.40 4.27 -16.50
N ASN A 31 -16.83 5.42 -16.89
CA ASN A 31 -17.10 6.71 -16.23
C ASN A 31 -17.84 7.72 -17.12
N LYS A 32 -18.52 7.27 -18.19
CA LYS A 32 -19.25 8.14 -19.14
C LYS A 32 -20.19 9.15 -18.47
N GLU A 33 -20.93 8.70 -17.46
CA GLU A 33 -21.93 9.52 -16.76
C GLU A 33 -21.31 10.53 -15.78
N LYS A 34 -20.02 10.39 -15.46
CA LYS A 34 -19.30 11.29 -14.56
C LYS A 34 -18.70 12.52 -15.25
N GLY A 35 -18.97 12.71 -16.56
CA GLY A 35 -18.55 13.88 -17.33
C GLY A 35 -17.05 13.88 -17.69
N TYR A 36 -16.43 12.71 -17.81
CA TYR A 36 -15.09 12.59 -18.38
C TYR A 36 -15.10 12.70 -19.89
N THR A 37 -14.03 13.23 -20.43
CA THR A 37 -13.71 13.29 -21.86
C THR A 37 -12.41 12.55 -22.12
N SER A 38 -12.09 12.27 -23.39
CA SER A 38 -10.85 11.59 -23.77
C SER A 38 -9.55 12.28 -23.29
N ASN A 39 -9.62 13.57 -22.98
CA ASN A 39 -8.50 14.37 -22.49
C ASN A 39 -8.52 14.56 -20.97
N SER A 40 -9.46 13.94 -20.27
CA SER A 40 -9.55 14.06 -18.82
C SER A 40 -8.39 13.32 -18.15
N ILE A 41 -7.92 13.89 -17.04
CA ILE A 41 -6.97 13.23 -16.15
C ILE A 41 -7.74 12.45 -15.09
N ILE A 42 -7.30 11.25 -14.78
CA ILE A 42 -7.90 10.38 -13.75
C ILE A 42 -6.82 9.74 -12.88
N GLY A 43 -7.06 9.59 -11.58
CA GLY A 43 -6.20 8.89 -10.65
C GLY A 43 -6.16 7.39 -10.96
N LYS A 44 -4.96 6.85 -11.14
CA LYS A 44 -4.73 5.44 -11.52
C LYS A 44 -4.54 4.52 -10.34
N THR A 45 -3.83 4.99 -9.33
CA THR A 45 -3.47 4.21 -8.13
C THR A 45 -3.48 5.08 -6.89
N GLY A 46 -3.34 4.48 -5.71
CA GLY A 46 -3.14 5.18 -4.44
C GLY A 46 -4.24 6.16 -4.08
N ILE A 47 -3.86 7.21 -3.38
CA ILE A 47 -4.76 8.29 -2.94
C ILE A 47 -5.38 9.02 -4.12
N GLU A 48 -4.65 9.18 -5.21
CA GLU A 48 -5.20 9.80 -6.44
C GLU A 48 -6.43 9.05 -6.94
N LYS A 49 -6.40 7.72 -6.95
CA LYS A 49 -7.54 6.89 -7.35
C LYS A 49 -8.66 6.87 -6.30
N ILE A 50 -8.30 6.67 -5.03
CA ILE A 50 -9.28 6.50 -3.94
C ILE A 50 -10.09 7.78 -3.72
N TYR A 51 -9.46 8.94 -3.87
CA TYR A 51 -10.08 10.23 -3.65
C TYR A 51 -10.33 11.01 -4.95
N GLU A 52 -10.37 10.32 -6.10
CA GLU A 52 -10.60 10.91 -7.41
C GLU A 52 -11.81 11.87 -7.42
N ASP A 53 -12.96 11.45 -6.90
CA ASP A 53 -14.17 12.26 -6.87
C ASP A 53 -14.03 13.58 -6.06
N LYS A 54 -13.10 13.62 -5.11
CA LYS A 54 -12.79 14.83 -4.33
C LYS A 54 -11.73 15.69 -5.00
N LEU A 55 -10.71 15.05 -5.59
CA LEU A 55 -9.53 15.71 -6.15
C LEU A 55 -9.81 16.33 -7.52
N ARG A 56 -10.70 15.74 -8.31
CA ARG A 56 -10.97 16.10 -9.70
C ARG A 56 -11.60 17.48 -9.86
N GLY A 57 -12.54 17.85 -8.98
CA GLY A 57 -13.36 19.04 -9.18
C GLY A 57 -14.41 18.88 -10.31
N THR A 58 -14.87 19.98 -10.86
CA THR A 58 -15.86 20.00 -11.94
C THR A 58 -15.46 21.03 -12.99
N ASN A 59 -15.44 20.64 -14.26
CA ASN A 59 -15.17 21.55 -15.35
C ASN A 59 -16.37 22.46 -15.63
N GLU A 60 -16.10 23.69 -16.09
CA GLU A 60 -17.13 24.56 -16.58
C GLU A 60 -17.77 23.95 -17.85
N ALA A 61 -19.10 23.98 -17.93
CA ALA A 61 -19.85 23.63 -19.13
C ALA A 61 -20.97 24.64 -19.37
N LYS A 62 -21.18 25.03 -20.63
CA LYS A 62 -22.24 25.97 -21.02
C LYS A 62 -22.98 25.45 -22.23
N ILE A 63 -24.30 25.50 -22.16
CA ILE A 63 -25.18 25.29 -23.32
C ILE A 63 -25.74 26.65 -23.71
N TYR A 64 -25.53 27.02 -24.95
CA TYR A 64 -26.05 28.30 -25.50
C TYR A 64 -26.59 28.12 -26.88
N ILE A 65 -27.52 29.03 -27.26
CA ILE A 65 -28.05 29.14 -28.61
C ILE A 65 -27.09 30.01 -29.42
N VAL A 66 -26.78 29.58 -30.64
CA VAL A 66 -26.02 30.36 -31.63
C VAL A 66 -26.92 30.71 -32.81
N ASP A 67 -26.59 31.79 -33.52
CA ASP A 67 -27.20 32.11 -34.81
C ASP A 67 -26.49 31.36 -35.96
N ALA A 68 -26.95 31.62 -37.21
CA ALA A 68 -26.38 31.00 -38.41
C ALA A 68 -24.91 31.37 -38.66
N ASN A 69 -24.36 32.37 -37.98
CA ASN A 69 -22.97 32.81 -38.04
C ASN A 69 -22.19 32.39 -36.77
N GLU A 70 -22.70 31.42 -35.99
CA GLU A 70 -22.12 30.91 -34.76
C GLU A 70 -21.99 31.93 -33.61
N ASN A 71 -22.63 33.08 -33.70
CA ASN A 71 -22.64 34.08 -32.63
C ASN A 71 -23.55 33.63 -31.48
N LYS A 72 -23.05 33.69 -30.26
CA LYS A 72 -23.81 33.34 -29.05
C LYS A 72 -24.95 34.31 -28.81
N LYS A 73 -26.22 33.83 -28.83
CA LYS A 73 -27.42 34.62 -28.59
C LYS A 73 -27.95 34.54 -27.19
N LYS A 74 -28.01 33.33 -26.62
CA LYS A 74 -28.55 33.10 -25.26
C LYS A 74 -27.93 31.91 -24.64
N THR A 75 -27.50 32.03 -23.40
CA THR A 75 -27.09 30.86 -22.56
C THR A 75 -28.35 30.21 -22.00
N ILE A 76 -28.51 28.89 -22.22
CA ILE A 76 -29.64 28.11 -21.70
C ILE A 76 -29.32 27.65 -20.29
N THR A 77 -28.12 27.07 -20.07
CA THR A 77 -27.66 26.58 -18.77
C THR A 77 -26.14 26.65 -18.67
N LYS A 78 -25.66 26.70 -17.44
CA LYS A 78 -24.23 26.76 -17.12
C LYS A 78 -23.94 25.89 -15.90
N ILE A 79 -22.89 25.09 -16.00
CA ILE A 79 -22.25 24.44 -14.85
C ILE A 79 -21.01 25.27 -14.52
N GLU A 80 -20.90 25.74 -13.30
CA GLU A 80 -19.74 26.53 -12.88
C GLU A 80 -18.54 25.60 -12.63
N LYS A 81 -17.36 26.10 -13.01
CA LYS A 81 -16.10 25.43 -12.63
C LYS A 81 -16.01 25.35 -11.12
N LYS A 82 -15.64 24.17 -10.60
CA LYS A 82 -15.35 23.96 -9.20
C LYS A 82 -14.01 23.24 -9.10
N ASP A 83 -13.05 23.84 -8.40
CA ASP A 83 -11.76 23.21 -8.14
C ASP A 83 -11.92 22.00 -7.21
N GLY A 84 -11.04 21.01 -7.36
CA GLY A 84 -10.99 19.86 -6.48
C GLY A 84 -10.68 20.25 -5.04
N ALA A 85 -11.09 19.39 -4.11
CA ALA A 85 -10.85 19.60 -2.70
C ALA A 85 -9.47 19.07 -2.30
N ASN A 86 -8.85 19.71 -1.31
CA ASN A 86 -7.63 19.21 -0.70
C ASN A 86 -7.93 17.96 0.16
N VAL A 87 -7.04 16.97 0.10
CA VAL A 87 -7.04 15.79 0.96
C VAL A 87 -5.83 15.86 1.88
N LYS A 88 -6.08 15.97 3.19
CA LYS A 88 -5.03 15.95 4.21
C LYS A 88 -4.88 14.53 4.73
N LEU A 89 -3.65 14.02 4.71
CA LEU A 89 -3.28 12.72 5.25
C LEU A 89 -2.66 12.87 6.64
N THR A 90 -2.64 11.78 7.40
CA THR A 90 -1.96 11.69 8.71
C THR A 90 -0.47 11.36 8.59
N ILE A 91 0.02 11.21 7.36
CA ILE A 91 1.40 10.85 7.07
C ILE A 91 2.36 11.94 7.55
N ASP A 92 3.35 11.55 8.34
CA ASP A 92 4.52 12.38 8.66
C ASP A 92 5.60 12.13 7.61
N ILE A 93 5.87 13.15 6.80
CA ILE A 93 6.83 13.02 5.69
C ILE A 93 8.26 12.74 6.16
N ASN A 94 8.63 13.16 7.37
CA ASN A 94 9.95 12.89 7.92
C ASN A 94 10.10 11.41 8.30
N ILE A 95 9.05 10.82 8.91
CA ILE A 95 9.01 9.39 9.21
C ILE A 95 8.99 8.59 7.92
N GLN A 96 8.13 8.95 6.97
CA GLN A 96 8.05 8.33 5.64
C GLN A 96 9.42 8.30 4.95
N THR A 97 10.10 9.44 4.91
CA THR A 97 11.43 9.58 4.27
C THR A 97 12.49 8.74 4.98
N LYS A 98 12.51 8.74 6.31
CA LYS A 98 13.47 7.93 7.07
C LYS A 98 13.29 6.44 6.81
N ILE A 99 12.05 5.94 6.83
CA ILE A 99 11.74 4.55 6.55
C ILE A 99 12.12 4.19 5.10
N TYR A 100 11.74 5.04 4.14
CA TYR A 100 12.12 4.84 2.74
C TYR A 100 13.65 4.71 2.58
N ASN A 101 14.42 5.61 3.17
CA ASN A 101 15.88 5.59 3.07
C ASN A 101 16.53 4.34 3.69
N GLN A 102 15.86 3.70 4.66
CA GLN A 102 16.34 2.43 5.23
C GLN A 102 15.99 1.23 4.34
N LEU A 103 14.89 1.29 3.59
CA LEU A 103 14.38 0.17 2.82
C LEU A 103 14.67 0.25 1.31
N LYS A 104 15.11 1.38 0.79
CA LYS A 104 15.18 1.64 -0.67
C LYS A 104 16.05 0.67 -1.46
N GLU A 105 17.04 0.02 -0.83
CA GLU A 105 17.91 -0.98 -1.46
C GLU A 105 17.34 -2.41 -1.32
N ASP A 106 16.25 -2.58 -0.59
CA ASP A 106 15.64 -3.88 -0.28
C ASP A 106 14.24 -4.02 -0.90
N ASN A 107 13.80 -5.27 -1.06
CA ASN A 107 12.41 -5.59 -1.35
C ASN A 107 11.63 -5.68 -0.04
N GLY A 108 10.96 -4.60 0.35
CA GLY A 108 10.35 -4.52 1.67
C GLY A 108 9.12 -3.63 1.75
N LEU A 109 8.51 -3.65 2.92
CA LEU A 109 7.42 -2.76 3.28
C LEU A 109 7.51 -2.35 4.75
N SER A 110 6.97 -1.18 5.04
CA SER A 110 6.76 -0.75 6.43
C SER A 110 5.50 0.10 6.53
N VAL A 111 4.73 -0.14 7.59
CA VAL A 111 3.58 0.70 7.97
C VAL A 111 3.77 1.13 9.41
N ALA A 112 3.83 2.43 9.66
CA ALA A 112 3.92 3.01 10.99
C ALA A 112 2.56 3.56 11.41
N ILE A 113 2.06 3.10 12.56
CA ILE A 113 0.76 3.47 13.09
C ILE A 113 0.93 4.03 14.52
N ASN A 114 0.25 5.12 14.81
CA ASN A 114 0.15 5.62 16.18
C ASN A 114 -0.79 4.69 16.97
N PRO A 115 -0.31 3.98 18.01
CA PRO A 115 -1.13 2.98 18.70
C PRO A 115 -2.25 3.59 19.56
N LYS A 116 -2.18 4.89 19.85
CA LYS A 116 -3.21 5.59 20.64
C LYS A 116 -4.34 6.15 19.78
N THR A 117 -4.02 6.66 18.58
CA THR A 117 -5.00 7.34 17.72
C THR A 117 -5.43 6.49 16.53
N GLY A 118 -4.65 5.46 16.17
CA GLY A 118 -4.84 4.67 14.95
C GLY A 118 -4.39 5.38 13.67
N GLU A 119 -3.83 6.60 13.77
CA GLU A 119 -3.33 7.34 12.61
C GLU A 119 -2.17 6.63 11.96
N ILE A 120 -2.22 6.52 10.64
CA ILE A 120 -1.11 5.99 9.84
C ILE A 120 -0.11 7.12 9.62
N LEU A 121 1.10 6.95 10.16
CA LEU A 121 2.17 7.94 10.10
C LEU A 121 3.10 7.74 8.90
N ALA A 122 3.23 6.51 8.42
CA ALA A 122 4.00 6.19 7.21
C ALA A 122 3.50 4.88 6.59
N MET A 123 3.61 4.81 5.25
CA MET A 123 3.38 3.60 4.45
C MET A 123 4.40 3.57 3.33
N VAL A 124 5.39 2.68 3.44
CA VAL A 124 6.47 2.53 2.47
C VAL A 124 6.43 1.15 1.84
N SER A 125 6.62 1.08 0.54
CA SER A 125 6.81 -0.17 -0.22
C SER A 125 7.99 0.03 -1.15
N THR A 126 8.98 -0.85 -1.12
CA THR A 126 10.20 -0.78 -1.93
C THR A 126 10.48 -2.11 -2.65
N PRO A 127 11.09 -2.10 -3.83
CA PRO A 127 11.38 -0.90 -4.62
C PRO A 127 10.09 -0.21 -5.10
N CYS A 128 10.22 1.00 -5.61
CA CYS A 128 9.12 1.81 -6.07
C CYS A 128 9.48 2.57 -7.36
N TYR A 129 8.58 3.37 -7.85
CA TYR A 129 8.70 4.12 -9.09
C TYR A 129 8.57 5.61 -8.81
N ASN A 130 9.03 6.46 -9.76
CA ASN A 130 8.74 7.89 -9.70
C ASN A 130 7.37 8.17 -10.34
N PRO A 131 6.37 8.65 -9.60
CA PRO A 131 5.04 8.94 -10.16
C PRO A 131 5.05 10.06 -11.22
N ASN A 132 6.05 10.94 -11.20
CA ASN A 132 6.19 12.00 -12.22
C ASN A 132 6.46 11.42 -13.60
N ASP A 133 7.14 10.28 -13.71
CA ASP A 133 7.43 9.63 -15.01
C ASP A 133 6.13 9.20 -15.71
N PHE A 134 5.10 8.81 -14.95
CA PHE A 134 3.78 8.50 -15.48
C PHE A 134 3.03 9.73 -16.01
N VAL A 135 3.30 10.91 -15.46
CA VAL A 135 2.71 12.17 -15.91
C VAL A 135 3.37 12.67 -17.19
N ILE A 136 4.70 12.58 -17.26
CA ILE A 136 5.50 13.00 -18.42
C ILE A 136 5.34 12.02 -19.57
N GLY A 137 5.15 10.74 -19.26
CA GLY A 137 5.11 9.60 -20.18
C GLY A 137 6.46 8.90 -20.27
N PHE A 138 6.40 7.60 -20.57
CA PHE A 138 7.57 6.75 -20.77
C PHE A 138 7.89 6.61 -22.27
N SER A 139 9.15 6.54 -22.60
CA SER A 139 9.58 5.91 -23.84
C SER A 139 9.31 4.40 -23.76
N SER A 140 9.28 3.70 -24.92
CA SER A 140 9.08 2.25 -24.96
C SER A 140 10.13 1.51 -24.13
N ASP A 141 11.39 1.93 -24.22
CA ASP A 141 12.51 1.30 -23.50
C ASP A 141 12.42 1.49 -21.98
N GLU A 142 12.01 2.68 -21.52
CA GLU A 142 11.79 2.96 -20.08
C GLU A 142 10.64 2.14 -19.54
N TRP A 143 9.54 2.02 -20.32
CA TRP A 143 8.40 1.20 -19.93
C TRP A 143 8.77 -0.28 -19.84
N GLU A 144 9.48 -0.82 -20.84
CA GLU A 144 9.96 -2.20 -20.80
C GLU A 144 10.87 -2.45 -19.61
N LYS A 145 11.76 -1.53 -19.29
CA LYS A 145 12.68 -1.63 -18.16
C LYS A 145 11.93 -1.74 -16.83
N ILE A 146 10.98 -0.84 -16.57
CA ILE A 146 10.24 -0.84 -15.29
C ILE A 146 9.27 -2.04 -15.19
N ASN A 147 8.63 -2.39 -16.31
CA ASN A 147 7.64 -3.47 -16.36
C ASN A 147 8.27 -4.87 -16.25
N ASN A 148 9.48 -5.05 -16.77
CA ASN A 148 10.21 -6.32 -16.75
C ASN A 148 11.20 -6.41 -15.59
N ASP A 149 11.26 -5.42 -14.71
CA ASP A 149 12.14 -5.45 -13.54
C ASP A 149 11.69 -6.55 -12.57
N LYS A 150 12.60 -7.52 -12.34
CA LYS A 150 12.34 -8.66 -11.43
C LYS A 150 12.07 -8.25 -9.99
N SER A 151 12.49 -7.06 -9.58
CA SER A 151 12.20 -6.51 -8.26
C SER A 151 10.76 -5.99 -8.13
N ASN A 152 10.00 -5.91 -9.25
CA ASN A 152 8.61 -5.48 -9.32
C ASN A 152 8.35 -4.12 -8.63
N PRO A 153 8.92 -3.01 -9.13
CA PRO A 153 8.76 -1.70 -8.52
C PRO A 153 7.33 -1.16 -8.59
N LEU A 154 6.48 -1.67 -9.49
CA LEU A 154 5.07 -1.30 -9.58
C LEU A 154 4.18 -2.05 -8.58
N PHE A 155 4.70 -3.09 -7.92
CA PHE A 155 3.94 -3.90 -6.98
C PHE A 155 3.89 -3.26 -5.59
N CYS A 156 2.70 -2.92 -5.15
CA CYS A 156 2.46 -2.34 -3.83
C CYS A 156 2.43 -3.42 -2.75
N ARG A 157 3.53 -3.60 -2.01
CA ARG A 157 3.73 -4.69 -1.07
C ARG A 157 2.82 -4.63 0.16
N TYR A 158 2.45 -3.47 0.64
CA TYR A 158 1.54 -3.37 1.80
C TYR A 158 0.06 -3.62 1.45
N GLN A 159 -0.29 -3.81 0.17
CA GLN A 159 -1.62 -4.27 -0.24
C GLN A 159 -1.72 -5.79 -0.34
N SER A 160 -0.61 -6.50 -0.07
CA SER A 160 -0.55 -7.95 -0.15
C SER A 160 -0.50 -8.59 1.23
N THR A 161 -0.88 -9.86 1.28
CA THR A 161 -0.77 -10.69 2.48
C THR A 161 0.59 -11.36 2.54
N TRP A 162 1.18 -11.38 3.72
CA TRP A 162 2.50 -11.95 3.98
C TRP A 162 2.42 -12.96 5.10
N VAL A 163 3.27 -13.99 5.04
CA VAL A 163 3.41 -14.95 6.14
C VAL A 163 4.11 -14.25 7.31
N PRO A 164 3.46 -14.14 8.48
CA PRO A 164 4.01 -13.38 9.60
C PRO A 164 5.21 -14.07 10.24
N GLY A 165 5.36 -15.39 10.08
CA GLY A 165 6.40 -16.17 10.72
C GLY A 165 6.37 -16.02 12.25
N SER A 166 7.54 -16.02 12.86
CA SER A 166 7.68 -15.94 14.31
C SER A 166 7.21 -14.64 14.95
N SER A 167 6.99 -13.57 14.17
CA SER A 167 6.39 -12.34 14.71
C SER A 167 4.94 -12.52 15.18
N PHE A 168 4.29 -13.63 14.81
CA PHE A 168 2.94 -13.99 15.27
C PHE A 168 2.91 -14.72 16.63
N LYS A 169 4.04 -15.25 17.09
CA LYS A 169 4.12 -16.01 18.36
C LYS A 169 3.62 -15.25 19.60
N PRO A 170 3.94 -13.96 19.80
CA PRO A 170 3.37 -13.18 20.91
C PRO A 170 1.84 -13.13 20.88
N ILE A 171 1.24 -13.08 19.68
CA ILE A 171 -0.21 -13.08 19.51
C ILE A 171 -0.80 -14.44 19.89
N ILE A 172 -0.17 -15.54 19.44
CA ILE A 172 -0.56 -16.91 19.83
C ILE A 172 -0.44 -17.10 21.34
N GLY A 173 0.66 -16.63 21.94
CA GLY A 173 0.84 -16.63 23.40
C GLY A 173 -0.27 -15.89 24.13
N ALA A 174 -0.61 -14.68 23.69
CA ALA A 174 -1.70 -13.88 24.27
C ALA A 174 -3.05 -14.60 24.16
N ILE A 175 -3.36 -15.21 23.01
CA ILE A 175 -4.58 -16.00 22.81
C ILE A 175 -4.63 -17.19 23.80
N GLY A 176 -3.54 -17.94 23.92
CA GLY A 176 -3.48 -19.09 24.82
C GLY A 176 -3.70 -18.72 26.29
N LEU A 177 -3.05 -17.65 26.75
CA LEU A 177 -3.24 -17.12 28.11
C LEU A 177 -4.68 -16.63 28.34
N THR A 178 -5.24 -15.85 27.39
CA THR A 178 -6.59 -15.29 27.50
C THR A 178 -7.66 -16.38 27.50
N THR A 179 -7.44 -17.46 26.76
CA THR A 179 -8.37 -18.61 26.70
C THR A 179 -8.15 -19.63 27.80
N GLY A 180 -7.15 -19.43 28.66
CA GLY A 180 -6.80 -20.34 29.76
C GLY A 180 -6.33 -21.72 29.30
N LYS A 181 -5.72 -21.81 28.09
CA LYS A 181 -5.23 -23.09 27.55
C LYS A 181 -3.90 -23.51 28.15
N PHE A 182 -3.12 -22.54 28.64
CA PHE A 182 -1.88 -22.73 29.37
C PHE A 182 -1.60 -21.52 30.28
N THR A 183 -0.63 -21.66 31.20
CA THR A 183 -0.11 -20.57 32.03
C THR A 183 1.27 -20.13 31.51
N ALA A 184 1.70 -18.90 31.86
CA ALA A 184 2.94 -18.35 31.33
C ALA A 184 4.20 -19.09 31.77
N ASP A 185 4.14 -19.75 32.94
CA ASP A 185 5.18 -20.51 33.60
C ASP A 185 5.11 -22.03 33.39
N GLU A 186 4.11 -22.49 32.62
CA GLU A 186 3.95 -23.90 32.30
C GLU A 186 5.10 -24.39 31.40
N ASP A 187 5.75 -25.46 31.85
CA ASP A 187 6.84 -26.11 31.09
C ASP A 187 6.28 -27.28 30.27
N PHE A 188 6.30 -27.15 28.96
CA PHE A 188 5.86 -28.19 28.03
C PHE A 188 6.90 -29.28 27.75
N GLY A 189 8.04 -29.21 28.42
CA GLY A 189 9.15 -30.16 28.24
C GLY A 189 9.81 -29.97 26.87
N LYS A 190 11.07 -29.61 26.91
CA LYS A 190 11.85 -29.36 25.71
C LYS A 190 12.43 -30.62 25.12
N SER A 191 12.31 -30.80 23.82
CA SER A 191 12.74 -31.98 23.09
C SER A 191 14.01 -31.78 22.22
N GLY A 192 14.82 -30.78 22.52
CA GLY A 192 16.03 -30.44 21.75
C GLY A 192 15.74 -29.60 20.51
N LEU A 193 16.49 -29.83 19.42
CA LEU A 193 16.35 -29.05 18.18
C LEU A 193 15.21 -29.49 17.29
N ASN A 194 14.70 -30.71 17.47
CA ASN A 194 13.66 -31.28 16.63
C ASN A 194 12.64 -32.03 17.48
N TRP A 195 11.39 -31.93 17.09
CA TRP A 195 10.29 -32.64 17.71
C TRP A 195 9.35 -33.23 16.63
N GLN A 196 8.81 -34.40 16.95
CA GLN A 196 7.88 -35.11 16.10
C GLN A 196 6.78 -35.72 16.95
N LYS A 197 5.53 -35.53 16.59
CA LYS A 197 4.40 -36.01 17.38
C LYS A 197 4.28 -37.53 17.40
N SER A 198 4.60 -38.19 16.28
CA SER A 198 4.57 -39.64 16.14
C SER A 198 5.31 -40.07 14.89
N GLU A 199 5.67 -41.36 14.82
CA GLU A 199 6.28 -41.99 13.63
C GLU A 199 5.43 -41.88 12.36
N LYS A 200 4.11 -41.67 12.52
CA LYS A 200 3.20 -41.45 11.39
C LYS A 200 3.51 -40.19 10.57
N TRP A 201 4.31 -39.25 11.11
CA TRP A 201 4.77 -38.08 10.40
C TRP A 201 5.91 -38.35 9.41
N GLY A 202 6.44 -39.58 9.37
CA GLY A 202 7.57 -39.94 8.52
C GLY A 202 8.80 -39.09 8.87
N ASP A 203 9.41 -38.46 7.87
CA ASP A 203 10.60 -37.61 8.06
C ASP A 203 10.27 -36.17 8.50
N TYR A 204 8.99 -35.80 8.57
CA TYR A 204 8.59 -34.44 8.96
C TYR A 204 8.82 -34.22 10.46
N LYS A 205 9.51 -33.14 10.78
CA LYS A 205 9.82 -32.70 12.17
C LYS A 205 9.62 -31.20 12.29
N ILE A 206 9.16 -30.75 13.45
CA ILE A 206 9.23 -29.34 13.82
C ILE A 206 10.63 -29.09 14.33
N SER A 207 11.29 -28.05 13.79
CA SER A 207 12.66 -27.70 14.19
C SER A 207 12.68 -26.29 14.80
N THR A 208 13.45 -26.12 15.88
CA THR A 208 13.76 -24.82 16.46
C THR A 208 15.20 -24.40 16.13
N LEU A 209 15.48 -23.10 16.16
CA LEU A 209 16.77 -22.56 15.71
C LEU A 209 17.91 -22.89 16.67
N GLN A 210 17.65 -22.98 17.95
CA GLN A 210 18.67 -23.22 18.97
C GLN A 210 18.16 -24.07 20.12
N ASN A 211 19.08 -24.83 20.69
CA ASN A 211 18.83 -25.64 21.86
C ASN A 211 19.24 -24.86 23.12
N TYR A 212 18.29 -24.17 23.74
CA TYR A 212 18.50 -23.43 24.99
C TYR A 212 18.36 -24.38 26.19
N LYS A 213 18.96 -24.00 27.34
CA LYS A 213 19.00 -24.86 28.55
C LYS A 213 17.91 -24.54 29.58
N GLU A 214 17.31 -23.36 29.42
CA GLU A 214 16.26 -22.83 30.28
C GLU A 214 14.95 -23.63 30.13
N THR A 215 14.03 -23.47 31.06
CA THR A 215 12.69 -24.07 31.04
C THR A 215 11.95 -23.68 29.76
N ALA A 216 11.22 -24.61 29.15
CA ALA A 216 10.41 -24.36 27.96
C ALA A 216 9.05 -23.74 28.34
N ASP A 217 9.11 -22.57 28.97
CA ASP A 217 7.96 -21.72 29.30
C ASP A 217 7.70 -20.66 28.20
N LEU A 218 6.62 -19.94 28.32
CA LEU A 218 6.23 -18.92 27.31
C LEU A 218 7.31 -17.84 27.13
N LYS A 219 7.95 -17.40 28.22
CA LYS A 219 8.99 -16.36 28.17
C LYS A 219 10.19 -16.83 27.35
N ASN A 220 10.73 -18.00 27.66
CA ASN A 220 11.88 -18.54 26.98
C ASN A 220 11.56 -18.97 25.56
N ALA A 221 10.37 -19.51 25.30
CA ALA A 221 9.89 -19.83 23.97
C ALA A 221 9.81 -18.59 23.05
N LEU A 222 9.42 -17.43 23.58
CA LEU A 222 9.43 -16.15 22.85
C LEU A 222 10.86 -15.64 22.63
N ILE A 223 11.73 -15.67 23.66
CA ILE A 223 13.13 -15.21 23.57
C ILE A 223 13.89 -16.00 22.51
N TYR A 224 13.76 -17.31 22.51
CA TYR A 224 14.48 -18.19 21.59
C TYR A 224 13.72 -18.53 20.32
N SER A 225 12.55 -17.94 20.14
CA SER A 225 11.66 -18.18 18.98
C SER A 225 11.40 -19.67 18.76
N ASP A 226 11.08 -20.40 19.82
CA ASP A 226 10.91 -21.84 19.81
C ASP A 226 9.67 -22.26 19.01
N ASN A 227 9.89 -22.98 17.90
CA ASN A 227 8.81 -23.50 17.06
C ASN A 227 8.18 -24.78 17.64
N ILE A 228 8.87 -25.46 18.55
CA ILE A 228 8.35 -26.69 19.16
C ILE A 228 7.32 -26.33 20.23
N TYR A 229 7.54 -25.22 20.94
CA TYR A 229 6.62 -24.71 21.94
C TYR A 229 5.30 -24.23 21.31
N PHE A 230 5.38 -23.53 20.15
CA PHE A 230 4.23 -22.94 19.43
C PHE A 230 3.68 -23.85 18.33
#